data_70ebf8b4bf136ce9f2bc1d61534bda48
#
_entry.id   70ebf8b4bf136ce9f2bc1d61534bda48
#
_cell.length_a   1.000
_cell.length_b   1.000
_cell.length_c   1.000
_cell.angle_alpha   90.00
_cell.angle_beta   90.00
_cell.angle_gamma   90.00
#
_symmetry.space_group_name_H-M   'P 1'
#
loop_
_entity.id
_entity.type
_entity.pdbx_description
1 polymer ?
#
loop_
_entity_poly.entity_id
_entity_poly.type
_entity_poly.pdbx_seq_one_letter_code
_entity_poly.pdbx_strand_id
1 'polypeptide(L)'
;MFSILIFAIAGAIAQLVDGTLGMAFGITSSTLLIALGATPVAASAAVHFAEIGTTLASGTSHWLAGNVDKRILIRLAIPGGIGAFLGATLLSSISLSSGRVYMSTLLLVLGLILLIRFGVGLTIIPPITGRPRSKLLVPLGSFAGFIDASGGGGWGPVTTPTLLTVTKTQPRRVIGTVSASEFVVAISASAGFIFGMSNQNIDFQVVGGLLLGGVLMAPIAAKLAGKLPHAP
;
A
#
# COMPACT_ATOMS: atom_id res chain seq x y z
N MET A 1 7.42 -24.83 -8.53
CA MET A 1 6.12 -24.32 -8.04
C MET A 1 6.30 -23.98 -6.58
N PHE A 2 6.29 -22.72 -6.21
CA PHE A 2 6.42 -22.26 -4.82
C PHE A 2 5.16 -22.68 -4.06
N SER A 3 5.29 -23.11 -2.83
CA SER A 3 4.13 -23.51 -2.03
C SER A 3 3.39 -22.28 -1.52
N ILE A 4 2.08 -22.38 -1.35
CA ILE A 4 1.22 -21.34 -0.73
C ILE A 4 1.80 -20.85 0.61
N LEU A 5 2.54 -21.72 1.30
CA LEU A 5 3.19 -21.40 2.59
C LEU A 5 4.24 -20.30 2.45
N ILE A 6 5.03 -20.27 1.36
CA ILE A 6 6.03 -19.21 1.12
C ILE A 6 5.34 -17.86 0.98
N PHE A 7 4.24 -17.83 0.21
CA PHE A 7 3.46 -16.60 0.04
C PHE A 7 2.74 -16.19 1.32
N ALA A 8 2.31 -17.16 2.14
CA ALA A 8 1.71 -16.87 3.46
C ALA A 8 2.74 -16.27 4.43
N ILE A 9 3.95 -16.81 4.47
CA ILE A 9 5.04 -16.23 5.28
C ILE A 9 5.40 -14.82 4.77
N ALA A 10 5.52 -14.65 3.45
CA ALA A 10 5.81 -13.35 2.86
C ALA A 10 4.70 -12.33 3.18
N GLY A 11 3.43 -12.71 3.02
CA GLY A 11 2.29 -11.87 3.37
C GLY A 11 2.23 -11.53 4.86
N ALA A 12 2.58 -12.48 5.74
CA ALA A 12 2.65 -12.26 7.18
C ALA A 12 3.72 -11.22 7.55
N ILE A 13 4.92 -11.36 7.00
CA ILE A 13 6.03 -10.41 7.24
C ILE A 13 5.67 -9.04 6.67
N ALA A 14 5.20 -9.00 5.42
CA ALA A 14 4.80 -7.75 4.76
C ALA A 14 3.71 -7.01 5.55
N GLN A 15 2.67 -7.74 6.02
CA GLN A 15 1.59 -7.14 6.80
C GLN A 15 2.03 -6.70 8.19
N LEU A 16 2.97 -7.42 8.82
CA LEU A 16 3.49 -7.02 10.13
C LEU A 16 4.20 -5.66 10.03
N VAL A 17 5.00 -5.48 9.00
CA VAL A 17 5.68 -4.19 8.72
C VAL A 17 4.67 -3.13 8.32
N ASP A 18 3.78 -3.43 7.37
CA ASP A 18 2.80 -2.48 6.86
C ASP A 18 1.82 -2.00 7.94
N GLY A 19 1.16 -2.90 8.62
CA GLY A 19 0.19 -2.54 9.68
C GLY A 19 0.83 -1.87 10.90
N THR A 20 2.15 -1.99 11.08
CA THR A 20 2.89 -1.30 12.15
C THR A 20 3.38 0.08 11.72
N LEU A 21 3.91 0.21 10.50
CA LEU A 21 4.53 1.43 9.97
C LEU A 21 3.67 2.17 8.94
N GLY A 22 2.62 1.51 8.42
CA GLY A 22 1.71 2.05 7.41
C GLY A 22 2.31 2.11 6.02
N MET A 23 3.22 1.17 5.71
CA MET A 23 3.90 1.12 4.41
C MET A 23 4.66 -0.19 4.27
N ALA A 24 4.68 -0.76 3.10
CA ALA A 24 5.56 -1.83 2.66
C ALA A 24 4.87 -3.13 2.19
N PHE A 25 3.58 -3.37 2.42
CA PHE A 25 2.96 -4.61 1.93
C PHE A 25 3.08 -4.73 0.41
N GLY A 26 2.65 -3.71 -0.32
CA GLY A 26 2.72 -3.70 -1.78
C GLY A 26 4.14 -3.81 -2.31
N ILE A 27 5.07 -2.96 -1.84
CA ILE A 27 6.47 -2.96 -2.30
C ILE A 27 7.13 -4.32 -2.05
N THR A 28 6.99 -4.87 -0.84
CA THR A 28 7.64 -6.12 -0.46
C THR A 28 7.09 -7.29 -1.28
N SER A 29 5.76 -7.39 -1.37
CA SER A 29 5.08 -8.47 -2.09
C SER A 29 5.35 -8.39 -3.59
N SER A 30 5.21 -7.21 -4.19
CA SER A 30 5.47 -7.02 -5.62
C SER A 30 6.93 -7.26 -6.00
N THR A 31 7.86 -6.77 -5.18
CA THR A 31 9.31 -7.02 -5.41
C THR A 31 9.61 -8.51 -5.38
N LEU A 32 9.06 -9.25 -4.41
CA LEU A 32 9.20 -10.70 -4.32
C LEU A 32 8.63 -11.38 -5.58
N LEU A 33 7.42 -11.02 -6.00
CA LEU A 33 6.78 -11.63 -7.16
C LEU A 33 7.52 -11.35 -8.46
N ILE A 34 8.02 -10.14 -8.66
CA ILE A 34 8.86 -9.79 -9.82
C ILE A 34 10.17 -10.58 -9.79
N ALA A 35 10.82 -10.69 -8.63
CA ALA A 35 12.05 -11.48 -8.47
C ALA A 35 11.84 -12.98 -8.75
N LEU A 36 10.63 -13.49 -8.48
CA LEU A 36 10.21 -14.86 -8.80
C LEU A 36 9.77 -15.03 -10.27
N GLY A 37 9.84 -13.97 -11.09
CA GLY A 37 9.56 -14.02 -12.52
C GLY A 37 8.15 -13.67 -12.94
N ALA A 38 7.29 -13.19 -12.02
CA ALA A 38 5.96 -12.73 -12.38
C ALA A 38 6.02 -11.54 -13.35
N THR A 39 4.99 -11.41 -14.20
CA THR A 39 4.84 -10.21 -15.02
C THR A 39 4.41 -9.02 -14.13
N PRO A 40 4.73 -7.77 -14.49
CA PRO A 40 4.33 -6.59 -13.72
C PRO A 40 2.84 -6.54 -13.42
N VAL A 41 2.02 -6.81 -14.43
CA VAL A 41 0.56 -6.82 -14.29
C VAL A 41 0.11 -7.92 -13.33
N ALA A 42 0.63 -9.15 -13.49
CA ALA A 42 0.27 -10.27 -12.62
C ALA A 42 0.72 -10.04 -11.16
N ALA A 43 1.91 -9.47 -10.96
CA ALA A 43 2.42 -9.15 -9.62
C ALA A 43 1.55 -8.09 -8.94
N SER A 44 1.33 -6.94 -9.61
CA SER A 44 0.52 -5.87 -9.04
C SER A 44 -0.93 -6.30 -8.83
N ALA A 45 -1.54 -7.00 -9.79
CA ALA A 45 -2.91 -7.52 -9.63
C ALA A 45 -3.00 -8.48 -8.44
N ALA A 46 -2.11 -9.48 -8.32
CA ALA A 46 -2.14 -10.44 -7.22
C ALA A 46 -2.02 -9.77 -5.85
N VAL A 47 -1.14 -8.77 -5.75
CA VAL A 47 -0.97 -7.98 -4.52
C VAL A 47 -2.25 -7.23 -4.18
N HIS A 48 -2.83 -6.47 -5.10
CA HIS A 48 -4.05 -5.70 -4.83
C HIS A 48 -5.28 -6.59 -4.53
N PHE A 49 -5.39 -7.75 -5.17
CA PHE A 49 -6.43 -8.73 -4.78
C PHE A 49 -6.24 -9.25 -3.36
N ALA A 50 -4.99 -9.53 -2.95
CA ALA A 50 -4.70 -9.90 -1.56
C ALA A 50 -4.97 -8.74 -0.59
N GLU A 51 -4.62 -7.52 -0.99
CA GLU A 51 -4.81 -6.31 -0.19
C GLU A 51 -6.28 -6.01 0.12
N ILE A 52 -7.24 -6.43 -0.71
CA ILE A 52 -8.66 -6.28 -0.34
C ILE A 52 -8.93 -6.91 1.03
N GLY A 53 -8.46 -8.12 1.26
CA GLY A 53 -8.70 -8.80 2.53
C GLY A 53 -7.74 -8.35 3.65
N THR A 54 -6.46 -8.14 3.35
CA THR A 54 -5.48 -7.73 4.37
C THR A 54 -5.75 -6.33 4.87
N THR A 55 -6.12 -5.39 4.00
CA THR A 55 -6.45 -4.01 4.39
C THR A 55 -7.84 -3.89 5.02
N LEU A 56 -8.79 -4.76 4.65
CA LEU A 56 -10.04 -4.88 5.40
C LEU A 56 -9.78 -5.30 6.84
N ALA A 57 -8.95 -6.32 7.04
CA ALA A 57 -8.59 -6.80 8.38
C ALA A 57 -7.76 -5.76 9.16
N SER A 58 -6.76 -5.15 8.53
CA SER A 58 -5.90 -4.12 9.11
C SER A 58 -6.69 -2.85 9.42
N GLY A 59 -7.44 -2.34 8.44
CA GLY A 59 -8.29 -1.16 8.59
C GLY A 59 -9.33 -1.32 9.69
N THR A 60 -9.98 -2.48 9.78
CA THR A 60 -10.93 -2.80 10.85
C THR A 60 -10.23 -2.86 12.20
N SER A 61 -9.05 -3.48 12.28
CA SER A 61 -8.27 -3.56 13.51
C SER A 61 -7.85 -2.17 14.00
N HIS A 62 -7.40 -1.31 13.12
CA HIS A 62 -7.07 0.08 13.43
C HIS A 62 -8.30 0.92 13.79
N TRP A 63 -9.44 0.64 13.14
CA TRP A 63 -10.71 1.31 13.47
C TRP A 63 -11.16 0.98 14.89
N LEU A 64 -11.16 -0.29 15.26
CA LEU A 64 -11.50 -0.75 16.60
C LEU A 64 -10.52 -0.22 17.66
N ALA A 65 -9.25 -0.04 17.31
CA ALA A 65 -8.25 0.56 18.16
C ALA A 65 -8.34 2.11 18.26
N GLY A 66 -9.29 2.76 17.59
CA GLY A 66 -9.45 4.22 17.60
C GLY A 66 -8.37 4.97 16.81
N ASN A 67 -7.67 4.29 15.89
CA ASN A 67 -6.55 4.82 15.13
C ASN A 67 -6.95 5.43 13.78
N VAL A 68 -8.23 5.67 13.49
CA VAL A 68 -8.70 6.16 12.19
C VAL A 68 -9.28 7.56 12.29
N ASP A 69 -8.82 8.47 11.44
CA ASP A 69 -9.46 9.78 11.21
C ASP A 69 -10.36 9.70 9.97
N LYS A 70 -11.67 9.63 10.18
CA LYS A 70 -12.69 9.48 9.13
C LYS A 70 -12.61 10.57 8.06
N ARG A 71 -12.25 11.81 8.44
CA ARG A 71 -12.20 12.93 7.51
C ARG A 71 -11.02 12.83 6.54
N ILE A 72 -9.85 12.45 7.07
CA ILE A 72 -8.66 12.21 6.25
C ILE A 72 -8.91 11.00 5.36
N LEU A 73 -9.45 9.90 5.93
CA LEU A 73 -9.76 8.67 5.22
C LEU A 73 -10.57 8.94 3.93
N ILE A 74 -11.75 9.57 4.05
CA ILE A 74 -12.66 9.77 2.90
C ILE A 74 -11.99 10.65 1.83
N ARG A 75 -11.29 11.71 2.26
CA ARG A 75 -10.65 12.66 1.34
C ARG A 75 -9.39 12.11 0.66
N LEU A 76 -8.82 11.07 1.21
CA LEU A 76 -7.66 10.37 0.65
C LEU A 76 -8.11 9.17 -0.19
N ALA A 77 -9.03 8.35 0.33
CA ALA A 77 -9.45 7.10 -0.29
C ALA A 77 -10.17 7.28 -1.62
N ILE A 78 -11.10 8.26 -1.71
CA ILE A 78 -11.88 8.46 -2.95
C ILE A 78 -10.98 8.86 -4.12
N PRO A 79 -10.17 9.93 -4.04
CA PRO A 79 -9.26 10.27 -5.12
C PRO A 79 -8.17 9.21 -5.31
N GLY A 80 -7.76 8.52 -4.23
CA GLY A 80 -6.84 7.39 -4.30
C GLY A 80 -7.39 6.23 -5.10
N GLY A 81 -8.65 5.87 -4.89
CA GLY A 81 -9.32 4.84 -5.68
C GLY A 81 -9.40 5.18 -7.18
N ILE A 82 -9.72 6.44 -7.51
CA ILE A 82 -9.71 6.90 -8.91
C ILE A 82 -8.30 6.77 -9.51
N GLY A 83 -7.28 7.24 -8.77
CA GLY A 83 -5.89 7.11 -9.20
C GLY A 83 -5.48 5.65 -9.41
N ALA A 84 -5.84 4.77 -8.47
CA ALA A 84 -5.51 3.36 -8.53
C ALA A 84 -6.18 2.63 -9.72
N PHE A 85 -7.45 2.92 -9.98
CA PHE A 85 -8.13 2.40 -11.17
C PHE A 85 -7.40 2.80 -12.45
N LEU A 86 -7.04 4.07 -12.59
CA LEU A 86 -6.28 4.57 -13.75
C LEU A 86 -4.87 3.98 -13.81
N GLY A 87 -4.19 3.82 -12.70
CA GLY A 87 -2.86 3.20 -12.63
C GLY A 87 -2.87 1.73 -13.05
N ALA A 88 -3.86 0.97 -12.58
CA ALA A 88 -4.05 -0.43 -12.95
C ALA A 88 -4.36 -0.60 -14.44
N THR A 89 -5.26 0.23 -14.98
CA THR A 89 -5.59 0.21 -16.42
C THR A 89 -4.40 0.60 -17.28
N LEU A 90 -3.61 1.59 -16.86
CA LEU A 90 -2.37 1.97 -17.55
C LEU A 90 -1.38 0.80 -17.57
N LEU A 91 -1.07 0.20 -16.42
CA LEU A 91 -0.12 -0.92 -16.34
C LEU A 91 -0.56 -2.09 -17.22
N SER A 92 -1.87 -2.35 -17.27
CA SER A 92 -2.45 -3.40 -18.11
C SER A 92 -2.36 -3.12 -19.61
N SER A 93 -2.21 -1.86 -20.01
CA SER A 93 -2.19 -1.42 -21.42
C SER A 93 -0.79 -1.34 -22.02
N ILE A 94 0.27 -1.27 -21.20
CA ILE A 94 1.65 -1.16 -21.69
C ILE A 94 2.26 -2.52 -21.99
N SER A 95 3.28 -2.55 -22.87
CA SER A 95 3.97 -3.79 -23.23
C SER A 95 4.70 -4.41 -22.02
N LEU A 96 4.91 -5.72 -22.06
CA LEU A 96 5.61 -6.44 -20.97
C LEU A 96 7.01 -5.87 -20.70
N SER A 97 7.76 -5.53 -21.74
CA SER A 97 9.10 -4.95 -21.63
C SER A 97 9.06 -3.58 -20.95
N SER A 98 8.19 -2.70 -21.42
CA SER A 98 8.00 -1.37 -20.83
C SER A 98 7.48 -1.46 -19.38
N GLY A 99 6.55 -2.34 -19.12
CA GLY A 99 6.00 -2.59 -17.79
C GLY A 99 7.07 -3.06 -16.79
N ARG A 100 7.98 -3.93 -17.21
CA ARG A 100 9.10 -4.38 -16.35
C ARG A 100 10.01 -3.22 -15.97
N VAL A 101 10.44 -2.43 -16.92
CA VAL A 101 11.31 -1.27 -16.67
C VAL A 101 10.60 -0.26 -15.77
N TYR A 102 9.36 0.08 -16.10
CA TYR A 102 8.54 1.04 -15.36
C TYR A 102 8.36 0.60 -13.90
N MET A 103 7.81 -0.59 -13.66
CA MET A 103 7.53 -1.09 -12.32
C MET A 103 8.79 -1.28 -11.49
N SER A 104 9.86 -1.87 -12.07
CA SER A 104 11.13 -2.05 -11.35
C SER A 104 11.77 -0.72 -10.97
N THR A 105 11.67 0.30 -11.85
CA THR A 105 12.16 1.64 -11.54
C THR A 105 11.36 2.28 -10.42
N LEU A 106 10.02 2.18 -10.44
CA LEU A 106 9.17 2.70 -9.36
C LEU A 106 9.47 2.01 -8.02
N LEU A 107 9.55 0.68 -8.01
CA LEU A 107 9.88 -0.07 -6.79
C LEU A 107 11.26 0.29 -6.25
N LEU A 108 12.26 0.46 -7.13
CA LEU A 108 13.59 0.91 -6.75
C LEU A 108 13.56 2.31 -6.12
N VAL A 109 12.89 3.26 -6.77
CA VAL A 109 12.79 4.64 -6.28
C VAL A 109 12.06 4.69 -4.94
N LEU A 110 10.93 4.00 -4.81
CA LEU A 110 10.19 3.94 -3.56
C LEU A 110 11.02 3.27 -2.45
N GLY A 111 11.70 2.18 -2.75
CA GLY A 111 12.60 1.50 -1.82
C GLY A 111 13.75 2.40 -1.35
N LEU A 112 14.37 3.15 -2.27
CA LEU A 112 15.43 4.11 -1.93
C LEU A 112 14.90 5.26 -1.08
N ILE A 113 13.71 5.79 -1.38
CA ILE A 113 13.08 6.83 -0.55
C ILE A 113 12.86 6.32 0.87
N LEU A 114 12.34 5.10 1.04
CA LEU A 114 12.15 4.50 2.36
C LEU A 114 13.49 4.28 3.07
N LEU A 115 14.48 3.73 2.37
CA LEU A 115 15.81 3.48 2.94
C LEU A 115 16.48 4.77 3.42
N ILE A 116 16.48 5.82 2.61
CA ILE A 116 17.05 7.13 2.97
C ILE A 116 16.28 7.72 4.16
N ARG A 117 14.96 7.68 4.11
CA ARG A 117 14.13 8.30 5.15
C ARG A 117 14.28 7.63 6.51
N PHE A 118 14.23 6.30 6.55
CA PHE A 118 14.29 5.54 7.80
C PHE A 118 15.71 5.10 8.18
N GLY A 119 16.59 4.89 7.21
CA GLY A 119 17.98 4.51 7.46
C GLY A 119 18.85 5.68 7.91
N VAL A 120 18.61 6.88 7.39
CA VAL A 120 19.42 8.08 7.70
C VAL A 120 18.74 9.02 8.69
N GLY A 121 17.48 8.74 9.06
CA GLY A 121 16.72 9.55 10.03
C GLY A 121 16.39 10.97 9.54
N LEU A 122 16.34 11.17 8.21
CA LEU A 122 16.07 12.48 7.64
C LEU A 122 14.61 12.90 7.85
N THR A 123 14.38 13.77 8.81
CA THR A 123 13.17 14.59 8.89
C THR A 123 13.31 15.78 7.93
N ILE A 124 12.93 15.58 6.68
CA ILE A 124 13.21 16.54 5.59
C ILE A 124 12.34 17.82 5.69
N ILE A 125 11.24 17.80 6.41
CA ILE A 125 10.32 18.95 6.47
C ILE A 125 9.78 19.10 7.90
N PRO A 126 9.85 20.31 8.49
CA PRO A 126 9.23 20.58 9.79
C PRO A 126 7.70 20.40 9.69
N PRO A 127 7.04 19.82 10.70
CA PRO A 127 5.61 19.58 10.66
C PRO A 127 4.83 20.89 10.50
N ILE A 128 4.02 20.96 9.44
CA ILE A 128 3.12 22.07 9.22
C ILE A 128 2.01 21.98 10.29
N THR A 129 1.81 23.05 11.04
CA THR A 129 0.83 23.08 12.13
C THR A 129 -0.59 23.04 11.59
N GLY A 130 -1.34 21.98 11.90
CA GLY A 130 -2.77 21.91 11.62
C GLY A 130 -3.22 20.59 10.98
N ARG A 131 -4.53 20.49 10.75
CA ARG A 131 -5.12 19.37 9.99
C ARG A 131 -4.81 19.53 8.51
N PRO A 132 -4.48 18.45 7.78
CA PRO A 132 -4.20 18.54 6.35
C PRO A 132 -5.44 19.05 5.61
N ARG A 133 -5.22 20.01 4.72
CA ARG A 133 -6.28 20.60 3.90
C ARG A 133 -6.67 19.66 2.77
N SER A 134 -7.94 19.66 2.37
CA SER A 134 -8.41 18.88 1.20
C SER A 134 -7.60 19.16 -0.07
N LYS A 135 -7.10 20.39 -0.23
CA LYS A 135 -6.22 20.79 -1.34
C LYS A 135 -4.92 19.97 -1.42
N LEU A 136 -4.48 19.35 -0.30
CA LEU A 136 -3.33 18.45 -0.26
C LEU A 136 -3.77 16.98 -0.41
N LEU A 137 -4.86 16.59 0.27
CA LEU A 137 -5.27 15.19 0.35
C LEU A 137 -5.76 14.65 -1.00
N VAL A 138 -6.44 15.48 -1.80
CA VAL A 138 -6.94 15.05 -3.11
C VAL A 138 -5.79 14.73 -4.08
N PRO A 139 -4.84 15.64 -4.38
CA PRO A 139 -3.73 15.31 -5.27
C PRO A 139 -2.82 14.22 -4.70
N LEU A 140 -2.61 14.20 -3.37
CA LEU A 140 -1.83 13.16 -2.71
C LEU A 140 -2.47 11.78 -2.93
N GLY A 141 -3.78 11.66 -2.67
CA GLY A 141 -4.49 10.40 -2.87
C GLY A 141 -4.47 9.95 -4.33
N SER A 142 -4.82 10.84 -5.27
CA SER A 142 -4.83 10.50 -6.70
C SER A 142 -3.45 10.03 -7.18
N PHE A 143 -2.39 10.76 -6.81
CA PHE A 143 -1.02 10.41 -7.20
C PHE A 143 -0.56 9.10 -6.54
N ALA A 144 -0.77 8.97 -5.22
CA ALA A 144 -0.37 7.78 -4.48
C ALA A 144 -1.08 6.52 -5.00
N GLY A 145 -2.40 6.58 -5.20
CA GLY A 145 -3.16 5.45 -5.75
C GLY A 145 -2.73 5.08 -7.17
N PHE A 146 -2.44 6.08 -8.02
CA PHE A 146 -1.93 5.82 -9.36
C PHE A 146 -0.58 5.11 -9.34
N ILE A 147 0.37 5.59 -8.54
CA ILE A 147 1.69 4.98 -8.38
C ILE A 147 1.58 3.59 -7.75
N ASP A 148 0.68 3.42 -6.79
CA ASP A 148 0.44 2.17 -6.10
C ASP A 148 0.01 1.05 -7.06
N ALA A 149 -1.06 1.25 -7.79
CA ALA A 149 -1.56 0.24 -8.71
C ALA A 149 -0.66 0.03 -9.93
N SER A 150 -0.05 1.09 -10.47
CA SER A 150 0.84 0.97 -11.63
C SER A 150 2.24 0.49 -11.25
N GLY A 151 2.70 0.71 -10.02
CA GLY A 151 4.01 0.33 -9.51
C GLY A 151 4.03 -0.93 -8.66
N GLY A 152 2.85 -1.46 -8.28
CA GLY A 152 2.75 -2.63 -7.41
C GLY A 152 3.06 -2.34 -5.94
N GLY A 153 2.89 -1.08 -5.51
CA GLY A 153 3.07 -0.66 -4.13
C GLY A 153 3.55 0.79 -4.05
N GLY A 154 2.75 1.65 -3.49
CA GLY A 154 3.09 3.07 -3.41
C GLY A 154 2.18 3.83 -2.46
N TRP A 155 1.02 3.25 -2.13
CA TRP A 155 0.05 3.90 -1.25
C TRP A 155 0.69 4.28 0.09
N GLY A 156 1.13 3.29 0.86
CA GLY A 156 1.79 3.49 2.15
C GLY A 156 3.04 4.36 2.08
N PRO A 157 4.03 4.02 1.22
CA PRO A 157 5.27 4.77 1.07
C PRO A 157 5.11 6.24 0.70
N VAL A 158 4.09 6.59 -0.06
CA VAL A 158 3.81 7.98 -0.45
C VAL A 158 2.96 8.70 0.59
N THR A 159 1.88 8.08 1.06
CA THR A 159 0.89 8.75 1.93
C THR A 159 1.34 8.85 3.38
N THR A 160 1.83 7.76 3.97
CA THR A 160 2.20 7.72 5.40
C THR A 160 3.30 8.73 5.72
N PRO A 161 4.46 8.72 5.03
CA PRO A 161 5.49 9.70 5.31
C PRO A 161 5.04 11.14 5.06
N THR A 162 4.25 11.37 4.01
CA THR A 162 3.73 12.71 3.72
C THR A 162 2.81 13.19 4.83
N LEU A 163 1.87 12.36 5.27
CA LEU A 163 0.94 12.73 6.34
C LEU A 163 1.66 12.91 7.69
N LEU A 164 2.63 12.08 8.02
CA LEU A 164 3.45 12.24 9.23
C LEU A 164 4.22 13.57 9.25
N THR A 165 4.62 14.05 8.07
CA THR A 165 5.34 15.32 7.94
C THR A 165 4.41 16.54 7.99
N VAL A 166 3.24 16.46 7.34
CA VAL A 166 2.34 17.62 7.20
C VAL A 166 1.28 17.71 8.30
N THR A 167 1.25 16.78 9.25
CA THR A 167 0.27 16.80 10.34
C THR A 167 0.93 16.62 11.70
N LYS A 168 0.34 17.25 12.73
CA LYS A 168 0.68 16.94 14.14
C LYS A 168 -0.13 15.77 14.69
N THR A 169 -0.74 14.97 13.82
CA THR A 169 -1.54 13.80 14.22
C THR A 169 -0.60 12.72 14.75
N GLN A 170 -1.05 12.01 15.78
CA GLN A 170 -0.28 10.89 16.33
C GLN A 170 0.04 9.85 15.24
N PRO A 171 1.28 9.30 15.18
CA PRO A 171 1.69 8.35 14.14
C PRO A 171 0.70 7.19 13.95
N ARG A 172 0.23 6.59 15.06
CA ARG A 172 -0.77 5.50 15.02
C ARG A 172 -2.07 5.89 14.28
N ARG A 173 -2.49 7.17 14.37
CA ARG A 173 -3.69 7.66 13.67
C ARG A 173 -3.43 7.87 12.18
N VAL A 174 -2.24 8.32 11.82
CA VAL A 174 -1.84 8.42 10.40
C VAL A 174 -1.80 7.02 9.80
N ILE A 175 -1.08 6.10 10.43
CA ILE A 175 -0.94 4.70 9.99
C ILE A 175 -2.31 4.04 9.83
N GLY A 176 -3.14 4.07 10.87
CA GLY A 176 -4.46 3.45 10.82
C GLY A 176 -5.40 4.08 9.79
N THR A 177 -5.29 5.40 9.55
CA THR A 177 -6.08 6.07 8.52
C THR A 177 -5.63 5.68 7.11
N VAL A 178 -4.32 5.60 6.88
CA VAL A 178 -3.75 5.16 5.60
C VAL A 178 -4.16 3.72 5.33
N SER A 179 -3.94 2.81 6.27
CA SER A 179 -4.31 1.40 6.15
C SER A 179 -5.82 1.19 5.89
N ALA A 180 -6.69 1.94 6.59
CA ALA A 180 -8.13 1.87 6.35
C ALA A 180 -8.54 2.45 4.98
N SER A 181 -7.83 3.47 4.47
CA SER A 181 -8.11 4.06 3.17
C SER A 181 -7.63 3.18 2.00
N GLU A 182 -6.60 2.40 2.23
CA GLU A 182 -5.99 1.48 1.26
C GLU A 182 -6.99 0.38 0.81
N PHE A 183 -7.93 -0.01 1.65
CA PHE A 183 -9.01 -0.92 1.28
C PHE A 183 -9.79 -0.44 0.05
N VAL A 184 -10.14 0.85 0.01
CA VAL A 184 -10.85 1.44 -1.15
C VAL A 184 -9.94 1.47 -2.38
N VAL A 185 -8.65 1.75 -2.18
CA VAL A 185 -7.64 1.79 -3.23
C VAL A 185 -7.45 0.39 -3.83
N ALA A 186 -7.31 -0.64 -2.98
CA ALA A 186 -7.15 -2.03 -3.40
C ALA A 186 -8.36 -2.54 -4.21
N ILE A 187 -9.60 -2.24 -3.78
CA ILE A 187 -10.80 -2.57 -4.56
C ILE A 187 -10.77 -1.89 -5.92
N SER A 188 -10.44 -0.59 -5.95
CA SER A 188 -10.44 0.19 -7.19
C SER A 188 -9.33 -0.27 -8.15
N ALA A 189 -8.13 -0.58 -7.63
CA ALA A 189 -7.04 -1.15 -8.42
C ALA A 189 -7.43 -2.51 -8.99
N SER A 190 -8.00 -3.39 -8.17
CA SER A 190 -8.47 -4.71 -8.60
C SER A 190 -9.54 -4.60 -9.69
N ALA A 191 -10.48 -3.66 -9.55
CA ALA A 191 -11.46 -3.37 -10.62
C ALA A 191 -10.76 -2.88 -11.90
N GLY A 192 -9.76 -2.01 -11.78
CA GLY A 192 -8.96 -1.54 -12.91
C GLY A 192 -8.21 -2.66 -13.62
N PHE A 193 -7.64 -3.62 -12.86
CA PHE A 193 -7.01 -4.81 -13.43
C PHE A 193 -8.03 -5.72 -14.14
N ILE A 194 -9.18 -6.00 -13.52
CA ILE A 194 -10.24 -6.78 -14.17
C ILE A 194 -10.66 -6.13 -15.49
N PHE A 195 -10.77 -4.81 -15.51
CA PHE A 195 -11.15 -4.06 -16.71
C PHE A 195 -10.06 -4.07 -17.79
N GLY A 196 -8.77 -3.93 -17.38
CA GLY A 196 -7.62 -3.77 -18.28
C GLY A 196 -7.01 -5.11 -18.75
N MET A 197 -7.16 -6.18 -17.98
CA MET A 197 -6.56 -7.49 -18.28
C MET A 197 -7.46 -8.31 -19.20
N SER A 198 -7.12 -8.37 -20.49
CA SER A 198 -7.92 -9.17 -21.46
C SER A 198 -7.59 -10.66 -21.45
N ASN A 199 -6.38 -11.11 -21.05
CA ASN A 199 -5.95 -12.52 -21.14
C ASN A 199 -4.84 -12.92 -20.14
N GLN A 200 -4.66 -12.22 -19.02
CA GLN A 200 -3.66 -12.60 -18.02
C GLN A 200 -4.31 -13.33 -16.86
N ASN A 201 -3.77 -14.49 -16.51
CA ASN A 201 -4.24 -15.27 -15.38
C ASN A 201 -3.66 -14.74 -14.07
N ILE A 202 -4.54 -14.50 -13.11
CA ILE A 202 -4.15 -14.20 -11.73
C ILE A 202 -3.85 -15.54 -11.04
N ASP A 203 -2.69 -15.65 -10.42
CA ASP A 203 -2.34 -16.83 -9.62
C ASP A 203 -3.00 -16.74 -8.25
N PHE A 204 -4.13 -17.43 -8.10
CA PHE A 204 -4.88 -17.46 -6.84
C PHE A 204 -4.14 -18.17 -5.69
N GLN A 205 -3.10 -18.96 -5.96
CA GLN A 205 -2.24 -19.49 -4.89
C GLN A 205 -1.39 -18.37 -4.26
N VAL A 206 -0.89 -17.47 -5.11
CA VAL A 206 -0.17 -16.27 -4.65
C VAL A 206 -1.10 -15.38 -3.84
N VAL A 207 -2.27 -15.04 -4.41
CA VAL A 207 -3.29 -14.21 -3.74
C VAL A 207 -3.69 -14.82 -2.39
N GLY A 208 -4.04 -16.10 -2.39
CA GLY A 208 -4.47 -16.82 -1.19
C GLY A 208 -3.37 -16.89 -0.12
N GLY A 209 -2.12 -17.12 -0.51
CA GLY A 209 -1.00 -17.14 0.41
C GLY A 209 -0.78 -15.76 1.05
N LEU A 210 -0.61 -14.71 0.25
CA LEU A 210 -0.43 -13.34 0.74
C LEU A 210 -1.60 -12.90 1.65
N LEU A 211 -2.83 -13.23 1.25
CA LEU A 211 -4.04 -12.94 2.01
C LEU A 211 -4.04 -13.63 3.37
N LEU A 212 -3.81 -14.93 3.42
CA LEU A 212 -3.82 -15.71 4.66
C LEU A 212 -2.79 -15.17 5.66
N GLY A 213 -1.55 -15.00 5.21
CA GLY A 213 -0.49 -14.46 6.06
C GLY A 213 -0.79 -13.04 6.53
N GLY A 214 -1.25 -12.18 5.63
CA GLY A 214 -1.58 -10.80 5.93
C GLY A 214 -2.72 -10.65 6.92
N VAL A 215 -3.84 -11.35 6.71
CA VAL A 215 -5.01 -11.29 7.62
C VAL A 215 -4.66 -11.74 9.03
N LEU A 216 -3.86 -12.82 9.17
CA LEU A 216 -3.44 -13.31 10.48
C LEU A 216 -2.57 -12.29 11.24
N MET A 217 -1.74 -11.53 10.56
CA MET A 217 -0.83 -10.55 11.17
C MET A 217 -1.47 -9.17 11.37
N ALA A 218 -2.53 -8.83 10.66
CA ALA A 218 -3.15 -7.51 10.72
C ALA A 218 -3.54 -7.04 12.14
N PRO A 219 -4.20 -7.84 13.00
CA PRO A 219 -4.53 -7.42 14.36
C PRO A 219 -3.28 -7.22 15.24
N ILE A 220 -2.25 -8.02 15.02
CA ILE A 220 -0.99 -7.94 15.76
C ILE A 220 -0.28 -6.65 15.39
N ALA A 221 -0.17 -6.35 14.10
CA ALA A 221 0.43 -5.13 13.59
C ALA A 221 -0.28 -3.86 14.09
N ALA A 222 -1.61 -3.83 14.09
CA ALA A 222 -2.39 -2.71 14.62
C ALA A 222 -2.13 -2.46 16.12
N LYS A 223 -1.96 -3.53 16.92
CA LYS A 223 -1.58 -3.42 18.34
C LYS A 223 -0.16 -2.86 18.50
N LEU A 224 0.78 -3.29 17.66
CA LEU A 224 2.16 -2.79 17.67
C LEU A 224 2.23 -1.31 17.28
N ALA A 225 1.47 -0.89 16.27
CA ALA A 225 1.36 0.52 15.89
C ALA A 225 0.91 1.42 17.07
N GLY A 226 0.04 0.89 17.92
CA GLY A 226 -0.40 1.58 19.14
C GLY A 226 0.70 1.85 20.16
N LYS A 227 1.82 1.11 20.10
CA LYS A 227 2.98 1.26 21.01
C LYS A 227 4.06 2.19 20.46
N LEU A 228 3.92 2.69 19.23
CA LEU A 228 4.88 3.63 18.65
C LEU A 228 4.95 4.90 19.50
N PRO A 229 6.18 5.40 19.78
CA PRO A 229 6.34 6.62 20.56
C PRO A 229 5.67 7.80 19.84
N HIS A 230 5.08 8.69 20.63
CA HIS A 230 4.59 9.96 20.11
C HIS A 230 5.82 10.73 19.60
N ALA A 231 5.78 11.19 18.36
CA ALA A 231 6.82 12.08 17.88
C ALA A 231 6.86 13.33 18.79
N PRO A 232 8.05 13.78 19.23
CA PRO A 232 8.19 14.96 20.05
C PRO A 232 7.69 16.23 19.36
#